data_b5df7e927646f08606b4ee043153b6bf
#
_entry.id   b5df7e927646f08606b4ee043153b6bf
#
_cell.length_a   1.000
_cell.length_b   1.000
_cell.length_c   1.000
_cell.angle_alpha   90.00
_cell.angle_beta   90.00
_cell.angle_gamma   90.00
#
_symmetry.space_group_name_H-M   'P 1'
#
loop_
_entity.id
_entity.type
_entity.pdbx_description
1 polymer ?
#
loop_
_entity_poly.entity_id
_entity_poly.type
_entity_poly.pdbx_seq_one_letter_code
_entity_poly.pdbx_strand_id
1 'polypeptide(L)'
;MRAAWPGRPARRVPGIPAAPTWRDLSAHEDYAAIQTAGVCLPFGYDLETAALWGVDLQTTFCFAAAGRAGSGRGNALKILMRSAAAQKARIFVLSSQNDGLHAEADALGAEYATGADAVQTLLATTIGPEFGRRSQLQKTLPGDPDARWAAMRQEPLWLVVLPDLTDLLRLQTPAGRYCQAVLVNLISRGAGNHIVFAAALDPADAPDSEAYRAFARHCTGVWLGGGAAQQTLWDFAPLPYRELAAPEKPGVGLVPPAAGHGCQKILIPQAKG
;
A
#
# COMPACT_ATOMS: atom_id res chain seq x y z
N MET A 1 -10.30 31.63 -43.47
CA MET A 1 -10.86 32.02 -42.15
C MET A 1 -11.05 30.76 -41.31
N ARG A 2 -10.30 30.59 -40.25
CA ARG A 2 -10.56 29.54 -39.27
C ARG A 2 -11.72 30.07 -38.39
N ALA A 3 -12.90 29.42 -38.48
CA ALA A 3 -14.01 29.70 -37.57
C ALA A 3 -13.51 29.51 -36.12
N ALA A 4 -13.60 30.54 -35.30
CA ALA A 4 -13.30 30.44 -33.88
C ALA A 4 -14.26 29.43 -33.25
N TRP A 5 -13.72 28.37 -32.66
CA TRP A 5 -14.51 27.39 -31.92
C TRP A 5 -15.09 28.06 -30.68
N PRO A 6 -16.43 28.16 -30.53
CA PRO A 6 -17.05 28.86 -29.39
C PRO A 6 -17.14 27.98 -28.12
N GLY A 7 -16.62 26.75 -28.16
CA GLY A 7 -16.64 25.84 -27.04
C GLY A 7 -15.50 26.00 -26.05
N ARG A 8 -15.63 25.40 -24.86
CA ARG A 8 -14.51 25.29 -23.92
C ARG A 8 -13.34 24.55 -24.61
N PRO A 9 -12.09 25.04 -24.50
CA PRO A 9 -10.96 24.30 -25.00
C PRO A 9 -10.96 22.88 -24.44
N ALA A 10 -10.57 21.90 -25.25
CA ALA A 10 -10.43 20.53 -24.79
C ALA A 10 -9.49 20.51 -23.55
N ARG A 11 -9.93 19.80 -22.51
CA ARG A 11 -9.10 19.63 -21.31
C ARG A 11 -7.75 19.02 -21.73
N ARG A 12 -6.67 19.69 -21.41
CA ARG A 12 -5.34 19.15 -21.69
C ARG A 12 -5.19 17.87 -20.87
N VAL A 13 -5.00 16.74 -21.51
CA VAL A 13 -4.65 15.50 -20.79
C VAL A 13 -3.22 15.72 -20.27
N PRO A 14 -2.98 15.74 -18.96
CA PRO A 14 -1.65 15.88 -18.41
C PRO A 14 -0.82 14.69 -18.90
N GLY A 15 0.36 14.94 -19.47
CA GLY A 15 1.28 13.87 -19.82
C GLY A 15 1.97 13.35 -18.58
N ILE A 16 2.10 12.03 -18.44
CA ILE A 16 2.94 11.43 -17.39
C ILE A 16 4.40 11.73 -17.71
N PRO A 17 5.22 12.27 -16.78
CA PRO A 17 6.65 12.44 -16.98
C PRO A 17 7.32 11.10 -17.34
N ALA A 18 8.33 11.11 -18.20
CA ALA A 18 8.99 9.87 -18.64
C ALA A 18 9.67 9.09 -17.51
N ALA A 19 10.13 9.78 -16.48
CA ALA A 19 10.70 9.20 -15.26
C ALA A 19 10.18 9.98 -14.04
N PRO A 20 8.93 9.78 -13.64
CA PRO A 20 8.32 10.59 -12.60
C PRO A 20 8.99 10.36 -11.25
N THR A 21 9.09 11.44 -10.48
CA THR A 21 9.60 11.45 -9.11
C THR A 21 8.46 11.70 -8.12
N TRP A 22 8.74 11.55 -6.83
CA TRP A 22 7.81 11.96 -5.77
C TRP A 22 7.39 13.43 -5.92
N ARG A 23 8.32 14.30 -6.32
CA ARG A 23 8.04 15.72 -6.53
C ARG A 23 7.01 15.93 -7.65
N ASP A 24 7.11 15.18 -8.73
CA ASP A 24 6.15 15.27 -9.84
C ASP A 24 4.77 14.80 -9.42
N LEU A 25 4.70 13.71 -8.63
CA LEU A 25 3.44 13.19 -8.09
C LEU A 25 2.77 14.22 -7.16
N SER A 26 3.53 14.77 -6.21
CA SER A 26 3.02 15.73 -5.23
C SER A 26 2.67 17.11 -5.83
N ALA A 27 3.24 17.44 -6.99
CA ALA A 27 2.95 18.66 -7.73
C ALA A 27 1.79 18.52 -8.74
N HIS A 28 1.21 17.31 -8.86
CA HIS A 28 0.07 17.10 -9.77
C HIS A 28 -1.15 17.92 -9.34
N GLU A 29 -1.91 18.46 -10.31
CA GLU A 29 -3.06 19.35 -10.03
C GLU A 29 -4.12 18.74 -9.11
N ASP A 30 -4.35 17.42 -9.20
CA ASP A 30 -5.35 16.72 -8.40
C ASP A 30 -4.81 16.27 -7.02
N TYR A 31 -3.49 16.36 -6.79
CA TYR A 31 -2.87 15.80 -5.58
C TYR A 31 -3.43 16.42 -4.29
N ALA A 32 -3.51 17.75 -4.25
CA ALA A 32 -4.00 18.47 -3.07
C ALA A 32 -5.47 18.14 -2.75
N ALA A 33 -6.30 17.99 -3.78
CA ALA A 33 -7.71 17.62 -3.62
C ALA A 33 -7.87 16.21 -3.06
N ILE A 34 -7.12 15.24 -3.60
CA ILE A 34 -7.12 13.84 -3.14
C ILE A 34 -6.62 13.76 -1.70
N GLN A 35 -5.52 14.46 -1.39
CA GLN A 35 -4.96 14.50 -0.04
C GLN A 35 -5.94 15.10 0.97
N THR A 36 -6.60 16.21 0.62
CA THR A 36 -7.58 16.86 1.51
C THR A 36 -8.81 15.99 1.74
N ALA A 37 -9.25 15.25 0.73
CA ALA A 37 -10.36 14.31 0.86
C ALA A 37 -10.05 13.18 1.87
N GLY A 38 -8.79 12.77 2.02
CA GLY A 38 -8.35 11.78 3.00
C GLY A 38 -8.95 10.38 2.79
N VAL A 39 -9.40 10.08 1.57
CA VAL A 39 -10.02 8.79 1.23
C VAL A 39 -9.08 7.86 0.50
N CYS A 40 -8.00 8.38 -0.07
CA CYS A 40 -6.98 7.55 -0.69
C CYS A 40 -5.57 8.12 -0.50
N LEU A 41 -4.56 7.25 -0.63
CA LEU A 41 -3.15 7.63 -0.65
C LEU A 41 -2.67 7.68 -2.10
N PRO A 42 -2.35 8.87 -2.66
CA PRO A 42 -1.77 8.98 -4.00
C PRO A 42 -0.51 8.13 -4.12
N PHE A 43 -0.43 7.28 -5.14
CA PHE A 43 0.61 6.26 -5.22
C PHE A 43 1.33 6.23 -6.57
N GLY A 44 0.65 6.60 -7.64
CA GLY A 44 1.21 6.58 -8.99
C GLY A 44 0.28 7.22 -10.01
N TYR A 45 0.55 6.95 -11.26
CA TYR A 45 -0.24 7.42 -12.39
C TYR A 45 -0.87 6.23 -13.10
N ASP A 46 -2.15 6.29 -13.38
CA ASP A 46 -2.82 5.36 -14.27
C ASP A 46 -2.28 5.56 -15.71
N LEU A 47 -1.78 4.49 -16.34
CA LEU A 47 -1.15 4.58 -17.65
C LEU A 47 -2.12 4.80 -18.81
N GLU A 48 -3.40 4.49 -18.61
CA GLU A 48 -4.44 4.67 -19.63
C GLU A 48 -4.97 6.11 -19.61
N THR A 49 -5.24 6.64 -18.42
CA THR A 49 -5.89 7.95 -18.25
C THR A 49 -4.94 9.08 -17.92
N ALA A 50 -3.69 8.78 -17.55
CA ALA A 50 -2.72 9.71 -16.98
C ALA A 50 -3.20 10.41 -15.69
N ALA A 51 -4.28 9.96 -15.08
CA ALA A 51 -4.76 10.46 -13.80
C ALA A 51 -3.94 9.91 -12.64
N LEU A 52 -4.00 10.56 -11.49
CA LEU A 52 -3.43 10.00 -10.27
C LEU A 52 -4.18 8.74 -9.87
N TRP A 53 -3.42 7.70 -9.59
CA TRP A 53 -3.91 6.48 -8.97
C TRP A 53 -3.51 6.46 -7.49
N GLY A 54 -4.41 6.01 -6.64
CA GLY A 54 -4.15 5.94 -5.20
C GLY A 54 -4.73 4.70 -4.54
N VAL A 55 -4.19 4.39 -3.36
CA VAL A 55 -4.68 3.29 -2.52
C VAL A 55 -5.93 3.76 -1.78
N ASP A 56 -7.06 3.16 -2.07
CA ASP A 56 -8.34 3.46 -1.41
C ASP A 56 -8.30 2.99 0.06
N LEU A 57 -8.46 3.92 1.00
CA LEU A 57 -8.40 3.66 2.44
C LEU A 57 -9.71 3.09 3.00
N GLN A 58 -10.82 3.21 2.28
CA GLN A 58 -12.10 2.64 2.71
C GLN A 58 -12.13 1.12 2.59
N THR A 59 -11.53 0.63 1.51
CA THR A 59 -11.55 -0.80 1.17
C THR A 59 -10.24 -1.52 1.47
N THR A 60 -9.13 -0.79 1.54
CA THR A 60 -7.79 -1.37 1.70
C THR A 60 -7.31 -1.25 3.14
N PHE A 61 -7.10 -2.38 3.80
CA PHE A 61 -6.39 -2.45 5.09
C PHE A 61 -5.16 -3.37 5.04
N CYS A 62 -5.01 -4.15 3.97
CA CYS A 62 -3.79 -4.86 3.61
C CYS A 62 -3.41 -4.49 2.19
N PHE A 63 -2.22 -3.95 2.00
CA PHE A 63 -1.66 -3.56 0.70
C PHE A 63 -0.35 -4.28 0.44
N ALA A 64 -0.22 -4.91 -0.72
CA ALA A 64 1.01 -5.59 -1.11
C ALA A 64 1.70 -4.90 -2.29
N ALA A 65 2.97 -4.52 -2.09
CA ALA A 65 3.91 -4.28 -3.18
C ALA A 65 4.59 -5.61 -3.50
N ALA A 66 4.00 -6.39 -4.39
CA ALA A 66 4.45 -7.75 -4.71
C ALA A 66 5.31 -7.79 -5.96
N GLY A 67 6.21 -8.75 -6.03
CA GLY A 67 7.10 -8.94 -7.17
C GLY A 67 8.43 -9.55 -6.76
N ARG A 68 9.27 -9.90 -7.74
CA ARG A 68 10.58 -10.49 -7.49
C ARG A 68 11.56 -9.49 -6.86
N ALA A 69 12.65 -9.98 -6.30
CA ALA A 69 13.74 -9.14 -5.81
C ALA A 69 14.21 -8.17 -6.92
N GLY A 70 14.44 -6.90 -6.57
CA GLY A 70 14.83 -5.86 -7.53
C GLY A 70 13.69 -5.24 -8.35
N SER A 71 12.45 -5.68 -8.21
CA SER A 71 11.30 -5.15 -8.96
C SER A 71 10.86 -3.72 -8.57
N GLY A 72 11.39 -3.17 -7.48
CA GLY A 72 11.02 -1.83 -7.00
C GLY A 72 10.07 -1.82 -5.80
N ARG A 73 9.85 -2.96 -5.14
CA ARG A 73 8.99 -3.08 -3.95
C ARG A 73 9.31 -2.05 -2.86
N GLY A 74 10.58 -1.89 -2.54
CA GLY A 74 11.02 -0.90 -1.53
C GLY A 74 10.74 0.54 -1.95
N ASN A 75 10.87 0.87 -3.25
CA ASN A 75 10.47 2.19 -3.76
C ASN A 75 8.98 2.42 -3.62
N ALA A 76 8.16 1.41 -3.93
CA ALA A 76 6.71 1.46 -3.77
C ALA A 76 6.32 1.76 -2.31
N LEU A 77 6.94 1.08 -1.34
CA LEU A 77 6.71 1.37 0.08
C LEU A 77 7.12 2.80 0.47
N LYS A 78 8.25 3.31 -0.05
CA LYS A 78 8.66 4.71 0.21
C LYS A 78 7.64 5.72 -0.30
N ILE A 79 7.10 5.53 -1.50
CA ILE A 79 6.04 6.39 -2.05
C ILE A 79 4.79 6.33 -1.16
N LEU A 80 4.38 5.14 -0.72
CA LEU A 80 3.24 4.99 0.16
C LEU A 80 3.45 5.68 1.53
N MET A 81 4.64 5.53 2.11
CA MET A 81 5.01 6.20 3.36
C MET A 81 4.95 7.72 3.23
N ARG A 82 5.48 8.29 2.15
CA ARG A 82 5.41 9.75 1.89
C ARG A 82 3.98 10.23 1.73
N SER A 83 3.17 9.49 1.00
CA SER A 83 1.75 9.79 0.82
C SER A 83 0.99 9.78 2.14
N ALA A 84 1.26 8.80 2.99
CA ALA A 84 0.67 8.71 4.33
C ALA A 84 1.17 9.82 5.25
N ALA A 85 2.47 10.14 5.23
CA ALA A 85 3.04 11.25 5.99
C ALA A 85 2.42 12.60 5.61
N ALA A 86 2.18 12.83 4.31
CA ALA A 86 1.50 14.01 3.81
C ALA A 86 0.05 14.13 4.36
N GLN A 87 -0.60 13.02 4.68
CA GLN A 87 -1.89 12.98 5.38
C GLN A 87 -1.76 12.93 6.90
N LYS A 88 -0.57 13.19 7.45
CA LYS A 88 -0.28 13.18 8.90
C LYS A 88 -0.54 11.82 9.57
N ALA A 89 -0.39 10.74 8.82
CA ALA A 89 -0.50 9.39 9.36
C ALA A 89 0.63 9.11 10.37
N ARG A 90 0.36 8.29 11.38
CA ARG A 90 1.42 7.64 12.15
C ARG A 90 1.96 6.47 11.36
N ILE A 91 3.26 6.42 11.19
CA ILE A 91 3.93 5.40 10.39
C ILE A 91 4.79 4.53 11.30
N PHE A 92 4.64 3.23 11.18
CA PHE A 92 5.41 2.22 11.90
C PHE A 92 6.09 1.31 10.87
N VAL A 93 7.36 1.07 11.02
CA VAL A 93 8.11 0.15 10.16
C VAL A 93 8.57 -1.03 11.01
N LEU A 94 8.10 -2.22 10.65
CA LEU A 94 8.43 -3.48 11.33
C LEU A 94 9.32 -4.31 10.41
N SER A 95 10.61 -4.39 10.71
CA SER A 95 11.59 -5.08 9.88
C SER A 95 12.27 -6.23 10.61
N SER A 96 12.58 -7.30 9.89
CA SER A 96 13.38 -8.41 10.41
C SER A 96 14.85 -8.01 10.62
N GLN A 97 15.34 -7.11 9.79
CA GLN A 97 16.73 -6.64 9.77
C GLN A 97 16.80 -5.18 9.32
N ASN A 98 17.97 -4.58 9.42
CA ASN A 98 18.16 -3.24 8.87
C ASN A 98 18.08 -3.31 7.35
N ASP A 99 17.09 -2.60 6.79
CA ASP A 99 16.80 -2.53 5.36
C ASP A 99 16.98 -1.10 4.83
N GLY A 100 16.75 -0.91 3.55
CA GLY A 100 16.88 0.39 2.90
C GLY A 100 15.77 1.40 3.23
N LEU A 101 14.87 1.14 4.20
CA LEU A 101 13.79 2.05 4.60
C LEU A 101 14.12 2.88 5.84
N HIS A 102 15.18 2.55 6.59
CA HIS A 102 15.52 3.26 7.82
C HIS A 102 15.67 4.77 7.63
N ALA A 103 16.47 5.19 6.66
CA ALA A 103 16.67 6.62 6.36
C ALA A 103 15.37 7.33 5.91
N GLU A 104 14.49 6.63 5.22
CA GLU A 104 13.18 7.16 4.85
C GLU A 104 12.27 7.27 6.07
N ALA A 105 12.28 6.27 6.95
CA ALA A 105 11.51 6.28 8.20
C ALA A 105 11.94 7.45 9.09
N ASP A 106 13.24 7.66 9.28
CA ASP A 106 13.78 8.80 10.04
C ASP A 106 13.35 10.14 9.47
N ALA A 107 13.46 10.31 8.14
CA ALA A 107 13.08 11.54 7.47
C ALA A 107 11.57 11.87 7.61
N LEU A 108 10.74 10.86 7.77
CA LEU A 108 9.29 11.00 7.95
C LEU A 108 8.83 10.97 9.41
N GLY A 109 9.74 10.83 10.37
CA GLY A 109 9.41 10.70 11.79
C GLY A 109 8.64 9.41 12.12
N ALA A 110 8.85 8.34 11.35
CA ALA A 110 8.23 7.05 11.57
C ALA A 110 8.91 6.28 12.71
N GLU A 111 8.14 5.49 13.44
CA GLU A 111 8.68 4.56 14.43
C GLU A 111 9.25 3.32 13.72
N TYR A 112 10.55 3.05 13.87
CA TYR A 112 11.24 1.95 13.22
C TYR A 112 11.66 0.90 14.22
N ALA A 113 11.13 -0.33 14.10
CA ALA A 113 11.49 -1.48 14.92
C ALA A 113 12.18 -2.54 14.06
N THR A 114 13.37 -2.99 14.49
CA THR A 114 14.11 -4.03 13.79
C THR A 114 14.46 -5.18 14.74
N GLY A 115 14.34 -6.40 14.23
CA GLY A 115 14.54 -7.61 15.00
C GLY A 115 13.36 -8.01 15.87
N ALA A 116 13.38 -9.25 16.35
CA ALA A 116 12.22 -9.90 16.96
C ALA A 116 11.69 -9.18 18.20
N ASP A 117 12.58 -8.80 19.11
CA ASP A 117 12.18 -8.21 20.40
C ASP A 117 11.58 -6.81 20.21
N ALA A 118 12.19 -5.96 19.36
CA ALA A 118 11.70 -4.63 19.08
C ALA A 118 10.35 -4.69 18.35
N VAL A 119 10.22 -5.54 17.34
CA VAL A 119 8.97 -5.76 16.61
C VAL A 119 7.88 -6.28 17.55
N GLN A 120 8.18 -7.30 18.36
CA GLN A 120 7.23 -7.85 19.33
C GLN A 120 6.79 -6.80 20.35
N THR A 121 7.72 -5.99 20.84
CA THR A 121 7.43 -4.90 21.78
C THR A 121 6.49 -3.88 21.15
N LEU A 122 6.80 -3.39 19.96
CA LEU A 122 5.95 -2.38 19.27
C LEU A 122 4.56 -2.92 18.94
N LEU A 123 4.47 -4.18 18.51
CA LEU A 123 3.18 -4.85 18.29
C LEU A 123 2.37 -4.98 19.58
N ALA A 124 3.01 -5.33 20.69
CA ALA A 124 2.31 -5.60 21.96
C ALA A 124 1.94 -4.32 22.74
N THR A 125 2.78 -3.29 22.69
CA THR A 125 2.62 -2.09 23.51
C THR A 125 1.95 -0.92 22.81
N THR A 126 2.00 -0.89 21.48
CA THR A 126 1.51 0.26 20.70
C THR A 126 0.43 -0.16 19.70
N ILE A 127 0.76 -1.02 18.74
CA ILE A 127 -0.15 -1.33 17.64
C ILE A 127 -1.33 -2.16 18.11
N GLY A 128 -1.11 -3.21 18.89
CA GLY A 128 -2.16 -4.09 19.40
C GLY A 128 -3.19 -3.39 20.30
N PRO A 129 -2.77 -2.63 21.31
CA PRO A 129 -3.70 -1.86 22.15
C PRO A 129 -4.56 -0.87 21.37
N GLU A 130 -3.95 -0.09 20.46
CA GLU A 130 -4.69 0.85 19.63
C GLU A 130 -5.66 0.15 18.67
N PHE A 131 -5.23 -0.94 18.07
CA PHE A 131 -6.12 -1.79 17.28
C PHE A 131 -7.31 -2.28 18.09
N GLY A 132 -7.07 -2.75 19.31
CA GLY A 132 -8.12 -3.17 20.24
C GLY A 132 -9.10 -2.04 20.57
N ARG A 133 -8.59 -0.84 20.86
CA ARG A 133 -9.39 0.36 21.10
C ARG A 133 -10.30 0.69 19.91
N ARG A 134 -9.74 0.71 18.70
CA ARG A 134 -10.51 1.01 17.47
C ARG A 134 -11.54 -0.08 17.15
N SER A 135 -11.19 -1.32 17.38
CA SER A 135 -12.14 -2.44 17.21
C SER A 135 -13.32 -2.36 18.20
N GLN A 136 -13.11 -1.85 19.40
CA GLN A 136 -14.22 -1.57 20.32
C GLN A 136 -15.04 -0.36 19.87
N LEU A 137 -14.37 0.72 19.43
CA LEU A 137 -15.06 1.89 18.88
C LEU A 137 -15.97 1.49 17.70
N GLN A 138 -15.50 0.67 16.77
CA GLN A 138 -16.33 0.20 15.65
C GLN A 138 -17.65 -0.46 16.08
N LYS A 139 -17.65 -1.17 17.23
CA LYS A 139 -18.86 -1.83 17.75
C LYS A 139 -19.92 -0.86 18.24
N THR A 140 -19.52 0.38 18.54
CA THR A 140 -20.43 1.44 19.01
C THR A 140 -20.97 2.30 17.88
N LEU A 141 -20.41 2.14 16.66
CA LEU A 141 -20.77 2.93 15.49
C LEU A 141 -22.03 2.36 14.78
N PRO A 142 -22.70 3.17 13.95
CA PRO A 142 -23.84 2.73 13.15
C PRO A 142 -23.56 1.47 12.32
N GLY A 143 -24.59 0.69 12.03
CA GLY A 143 -24.48 -0.50 11.19
C GLY A 143 -24.19 -0.19 9.70
N ASP A 144 -24.55 1.02 9.25
CA ASP A 144 -24.29 1.47 7.89
C ASP A 144 -22.77 1.59 7.61
N PRO A 145 -22.24 0.94 6.56
CA PRO A 145 -20.80 0.93 6.26
C PRO A 145 -20.21 2.31 6.00
N ASP A 146 -20.93 3.18 5.28
CA ASP A 146 -20.43 4.51 4.90
C ASP A 146 -20.41 5.46 6.11
N ALA A 147 -21.44 5.42 6.95
CA ALA A 147 -21.47 6.18 8.20
C ALA A 147 -20.39 5.70 9.19
N ARG A 148 -20.14 4.39 9.23
CA ARG A 148 -19.06 3.81 10.02
C ARG A 148 -17.70 4.27 9.53
N TRP A 149 -17.46 4.24 8.21
CA TRP A 149 -16.24 4.73 7.60
C TRP A 149 -16.04 6.22 7.90
N ALA A 150 -17.07 7.04 7.69
CA ALA A 150 -17.01 8.48 7.97
C ALA A 150 -16.64 8.78 9.43
N ALA A 151 -17.08 7.98 10.38
CA ALA A 151 -16.70 8.09 11.79
C ALA A 151 -15.26 7.62 12.03
N MET A 152 -14.87 6.44 11.49
CA MET A 152 -13.53 5.88 11.71
C MET A 152 -12.41 6.71 11.09
N ARG A 153 -12.66 7.40 9.98
CA ARG A 153 -11.66 8.29 9.36
C ARG A 153 -11.37 9.58 10.16
N GLN A 154 -12.11 9.85 11.24
CA GLN A 154 -11.76 10.90 12.21
C GLN A 154 -10.58 10.46 13.10
N GLU A 155 -10.36 9.17 13.26
CA GLU A 155 -9.15 8.65 13.89
C GLU A 155 -7.95 8.88 12.98
N PRO A 156 -6.76 9.17 13.52
CA PRO A 156 -5.55 9.30 12.70
C PRO A 156 -5.29 8.05 11.87
N LEU A 157 -4.94 8.20 10.61
CA LEU A 157 -4.48 7.07 9.80
C LEU A 157 -3.21 6.48 10.42
N TRP A 158 -3.16 5.15 10.55
CA TRP A 158 -1.94 4.42 10.89
C TRP A 158 -1.50 3.57 9.70
N LEU A 159 -0.23 3.72 9.32
CA LEU A 159 0.41 2.90 8.29
C LEU A 159 1.46 2.02 8.94
N VAL A 160 1.24 0.70 8.92
CA VAL A 160 2.19 -0.31 9.40
C VAL A 160 2.89 -0.91 8.19
N VAL A 161 4.18 -0.59 8.04
CA VAL A 161 5.00 -0.98 6.89
C VAL A 161 5.81 -2.22 7.24
N LEU A 162 5.73 -3.22 6.39
CA LEU A 162 6.40 -4.52 6.50
C LEU A 162 7.37 -4.67 5.31
N PRO A 163 8.62 -4.22 5.43
CA PRO A 163 9.56 -4.12 4.31
C PRO A 163 9.87 -5.45 3.62
N ASP A 164 9.81 -6.53 4.38
CA ASP A 164 9.81 -7.91 3.89
C ASP A 164 8.89 -8.76 4.75
N LEU A 165 7.69 -9.02 4.23
CA LEU A 165 6.70 -9.81 4.97
C LEU A 165 7.20 -11.24 5.21
N THR A 166 7.89 -11.82 4.24
CA THR A 166 8.37 -13.20 4.31
C THR A 166 9.35 -13.39 5.46
N ASP A 167 10.35 -12.53 5.56
CA ASP A 167 11.34 -12.59 6.61
C ASP A 167 10.74 -12.23 7.98
N LEU A 168 9.82 -11.26 8.01
CA LEU A 168 9.12 -10.90 9.24
C LEU A 168 8.30 -12.07 9.82
N LEU A 169 7.65 -12.86 8.97
CA LEU A 169 6.86 -14.02 9.40
C LEU A 169 7.72 -15.18 9.93
N ARG A 170 8.99 -15.24 9.54
CA ARG A 170 9.96 -16.21 10.08
C ARG A 170 10.62 -15.75 11.36
N LEU A 171 10.44 -14.51 11.75
CA LEU A 171 11.12 -13.89 12.87
C LEU A 171 10.66 -14.47 14.21
N GLN A 172 11.62 -14.92 15.01
CA GLN A 172 11.40 -15.48 16.34
C GLN A 172 12.14 -14.67 17.40
N THR A 173 11.51 -14.48 18.55
CA THR A 173 12.18 -13.96 19.74
C THR A 173 13.16 -15.01 20.29
N PRO A 174 14.14 -14.62 21.12
CA PRO A 174 15.02 -15.57 21.83
C PRO A 174 14.26 -16.61 22.66
N ALA A 175 13.04 -16.30 23.09
CA ALA A 175 12.14 -17.23 23.77
C ALA A 175 11.36 -18.16 22.81
N GLY A 176 11.70 -18.19 21.52
CA GLY A 176 11.06 -19.06 20.51
C GLY A 176 9.65 -18.65 20.08
N ARG A 177 9.20 -17.45 20.45
CA ARG A 177 7.88 -16.94 20.04
C ARG A 177 7.95 -16.28 18.68
N TYR A 178 7.07 -16.65 17.77
CA TYR A 178 6.93 -16.00 16.46
C TYR A 178 6.19 -14.67 16.57
N CYS A 179 6.69 -13.63 15.93
CA CYS A 179 6.02 -12.34 15.82
C CYS A 179 4.69 -12.43 15.06
N GLN A 180 4.58 -13.40 14.12
CA GLN A 180 3.38 -13.63 13.32
C GLN A 180 2.10 -13.90 14.13
N ALA A 181 2.18 -14.45 15.34
CA ALA A 181 1.01 -14.78 16.14
C ALA A 181 0.14 -13.55 16.50
N VAL A 182 0.77 -12.40 16.70
CA VAL A 182 0.07 -11.12 16.90
C VAL A 182 -0.46 -10.60 15.56
N LEU A 183 0.33 -10.67 14.50
CA LEU A 183 -0.05 -10.19 13.17
C LEU A 183 -1.29 -10.91 12.62
N VAL A 184 -1.44 -12.22 12.85
CA VAL A 184 -2.65 -12.97 12.43
C VAL A 184 -3.91 -12.30 12.94
N ASN A 185 -3.96 -11.97 14.23
CA ASN A 185 -5.14 -11.34 14.83
C ASN A 185 -5.40 -9.94 14.27
N LEU A 186 -4.36 -9.14 14.08
CA LEU A 186 -4.47 -7.79 13.57
C LEU A 186 -4.97 -7.80 12.11
N ILE A 187 -4.38 -8.65 11.27
CA ILE A 187 -4.73 -8.78 9.86
C ILE A 187 -6.14 -9.37 9.69
N SER A 188 -6.47 -10.44 10.39
CA SER A 188 -7.77 -11.11 10.24
C SER A 188 -8.96 -10.26 10.65
N ARG A 189 -8.77 -9.21 11.46
CA ARG A 189 -9.80 -8.34 12.00
C ARG A 189 -9.58 -6.86 11.67
N GLY A 190 -8.68 -6.56 10.72
CA GLY A 190 -8.20 -5.21 10.44
C GLY A 190 -9.16 -4.32 9.67
N ALA A 191 -10.14 -4.91 8.99
CA ALA A 191 -11.04 -4.15 8.13
C ALA A 191 -11.74 -3.01 8.87
N GLY A 192 -11.70 -1.82 8.29
CA GLY A 192 -12.39 -0.63 8.78
C GLY A 192 -11.77 0.07 10.00
N ASN A 193 -10.60 -0.37 10.51
CA ASN A 193 -9.95 0.26 11.67
C ASN A 193 -9.16 1.54 11.33
N HIS A 194 -9.10 1.95 10.07
CA HIS A 194 -8.24 3.04 9.61
C HIS A 194 -6.75 2.80 9.95
N ILE A 195 -6.36 1.51 9.94
CA ILE A 195 -4.99 1.02 10.09
C ILE A 195 -4.69 0.18 8.86
N VAL A 196 -3.68 0.58 8.10
CA VAL A 196 -3.27 -0.10 6.85
C VAL A 196 -1.95 -0.83 7.08
N PHE A 197 -1.92 -2.11 6.74
CA PHE A 197 -0.70 -2.94 6.70
C PHE A 197 -0.17 -2.96 5.27
N ALA A 198 0.97 -2.34 5.02
CA ALA A 198 1.60 -2.28 3.71
C ALA A 198 2.85 -3.16 3.68
N ALA A 199 2.86 -4.20 2.87
CA ALA A 199 3.94 -5.17 2.82
C ALA A 199 4.64 -5.22 1.46
N ALA A 200 5.96 -5.38 1.47
CA ALA A 200 6.67 -5.89 0.31
C ALA A 200 6.84 -7.41 0.43
N LEU A 201 6.60 -8.13 -0.65
CA LEU A 201 6.74 -9.58 -0.66
C LEU A 201 7.01 -10.15 -2.06
N ASP A 202 7.66 -11.29 -2.08
CA ASP A 202 7.65 -12.21 -3.21
C ASP A 202 6.78 -13.42 -2.83
N PRO A 203 5.64 -13.64 -3.49
CA PRO A 203 4.78 -14.78 -3.14
C PRO A 203 5.45 -16.15 -3.30
N ALA A 204 6.49 -16.25 -4.16
CA ALA A 204 7.23 -17.49 -4.36
C ALA A 204 8.08 -17.88 -3.13
N ASP A 205 8.49 -16.89 -2.33
CA ASP A 205 9.31 -17.11 -1.14
C ASP A 205 8.47 -17.15 0.15
N ALA A 206 7.16 -16.97 0.05
CA ALA A 206 6.28 -16.84 1.20
C ALA A 206 6.20 -18.15 2.00
N PRO A 207 6.29 -18.09 3.34
CA PRO A 207 6.11 -19.27 4.16
C PRO A 207 4.64 -19.72 4.16
N ASP A 208 4.40 -21.01 4.23
CA ASP A 208 3.06 -21.54 4.49
C ASP A 208 2.68 -21.30 5.95
N SER A 209 2.15 -20.12 6.24
CA SER A 209 1.75 -19.69 7.58
C SER A 209 0.34 -19.11 7.59
N GLU A 210 -0.29 -19.17 8.76
CA GLU A 210 -1.63 -18.60 8.94
C GLU A 210 -1.63 -17.07 8.70
N ALA A 211 -0.57 -16.38 9.15
CA ALA A 211 -0.43 -14.95 8.95
C ALA A 211 -0.30 -14.57 7.48
N TYR A 212 0.48 -15.33 6.70
CA TYR A 212 0.57 -15.12 5.25
C TYR A 212 -0.78 -15.37 4.57
N ARG A 213 -1.44 -16.49 4.87
CA ARG A 213 -2.75 -16.79 4.30
C ARG A 213 -3.80 -15.74 4.65
N ALA A 214 -3.77 -15.21 5.88
CA ALA A 214 -4.64 -14.12 6.29
C ALA A 214 -4.34 -12.84 5.50
N PHE A 215 -3.07 -12.46 5.36
CA PHE A 215 -2.67 -11.30 4.58
C PHE A 215 -3.07 -11.45 3.11
N ALA A 216 -2.73 -12.57 2.47
CA ALA A 216 -3.04 -12.86 1.06
C ALA A 216 -4.54 -12.82 0.76
N ARG A 217 -5.39 -13.26 1.71
CA ARG A 217 -6.85 -13.24 1.57
C ARG A 217 -7.42 -11.82 1.51
N HIS A 218 -6.80 -10.89 2.23
CA HIS A 218 -7.32 -9.55 2.42
C HIS A 218 -6.55 -8.47 1.67
N CYS A 219 -5.41 -8.82 1.04
CA CYS A 219 -4.60 -7.81 0.39
C CYS A 219 -5.11 -7.45 -1.01
N THR A 220 -5.13 -6.16 -1.27
CA THR A 220 -5.00 -5.60 -2.61
C THR A 220 -3.57 -5.10 -2.80
N GLY A 221 -3.23 -4.58 -3.96
CA GLY A 221 -1.90 -4.03 -4.15
C GLY A 221 -1.46 -3.92 -5.60
N VAL A 222 -0.16 -4.08 -5.80
CA VAL A 222 0.45 -3.95 -7.12
C VAL A 222 1.50 -5.04 -7.33
N TRP A 223 1.45 -5.69 -8.49
CA TRP A 223 2.52 -6.56 -8.98
C TRP A 223 3.55 -5.72 -9.72
N LEU A 224 4.81 -5.80 -9.34
CA LEU A 224 5.91 -5.03 -9.90
C LEU A 224 6.85 -5.91 -10.71
N GLY A 225 7.22 -5.41 -11.89
CA GLY A 225 8.09 -6.14 -12.81
C GLY A 225 7.37 -7.22 -13.61
N GLY A 226 8.11 -8.01 -14.37
CA GLY A 226 7.56 -9.09 -15.18
C GLY A 226 7.18 -10.32 -14.37
N GLY A 227 6.52 -11.28 -15.06
CA GLY A 227 6.21 -12.59 -14.48
C GLY A 227 4.92 -12.64 -13.65
N ALA A 228 4.02 -11.72 -13.82
CA ALA A 228 2.69 -11.73 -13.20
C ALA A 228 1.89 -13.02 -13.52
N ALA A 229 2.19 -13.69 -14.63
CA ALA A 229 1.56 -14.95 -15.01
C ALA A 229 1.87 -16.14 -14.08
N GLN A 230 2.91 -16.04 -13.26
CA GLN A 230 3.37 -17.13 -12.38
C GLN A 230 3.02 -16.90 -10.90
N GLN A 231 2.46 -15.74 -10.59
CA GLN A 231 2.08 -15.42 -9.22
C GLN A 231 0.72 -16.03 -8.85
N THR A 232 0.48 -16.23 -7.56
CA THR A 232 -0.74 -16.84 -7.02
C THR A 232 -1.49 -15.93 -6.06
N LEU A 233 -1.06 -14.68 -5.91
CA LEU A 233 -1.63 -13.75 -4.95
C LEU A 233 -2.95 -13.18 -5.42
N TRP A 234 -3.06 -12.87 -6.73
CA TRP A 234 -4.24 -12.26 -7.34
C TRP A 234 -4.61 -12.93 -8.65
N ASP A 235 -5.89 -12.86 -8.99
CA ASP A 235 -6.37 -13.19 -10.32
C ASP A 235 -6.36 -11.92 -11.19
N PHE A 236 -5.63 -11.96 -12.30
CA PHE A 236 -5.56 -10.88 -13.27
C PHE A 236 -6.44 -11.14 -14.51
N ALA A 237 -7.41 -12.03 -14.43
CA ALA A 237 -8.37 -12.19 -15.52
C ALA A 237 -9.14 -10.86 -15.79
N PRO A 238 -9.37 -10.46 -17.05
CA PRO A 238 -9.26 -11.26 -18.28
C PRO A 238 -7.94 -11.06 -19.05
N LEU A 239 -6.85 -10.60 -18.43
CA LEU A 239 -5.60 -10.38 -19.17
C LEU A 239 -5.03 -11.69 -19.71
N PRO A 240 -4.61 -11.72 -20.99
CA PRO A 240 -4.06 -12.93 -21.59
C PRO A 240 -2.68 -13.25 -21.01
N TYR A 241 -2.33 -14.54 -20.94
CA TYR A 241 -1.04 -15.02 -20.44
C TYR A 241 0.16 -14.29 -21.05
N ARG A 242 0.10 -13.96 -22.35
CA ARG A 242 1.17 -13.26 -23.04
C ARG A 242 1.46 -11.87 -22.44
N GLU A 243 0.43 -11.15 -22.02
CA GLU A 243 0.59 -9.86 -21.35
C GLU A 243 1.14 -10.02 -19.94
N LEU A 244 0.63 -10.99 -19.20
CA LEU A 244 1.08 -11.28 -17.82
C LEU A 244 2.52 -11.79 -17.77
N ALA A 245 2.98 -12.51 -18.81
CA ALA A 245 4.34 -13.02 -18.92
C ALA A 245 5.35 -11.98 -19.46
N ALA A 246 4.86 -10.88 -20.05
CA ALA A 246 5.73 -9.87 -20.65
C ALA A 246 6.59 -9.18 -19.57
N PRO A 247 7.83 -8.79 -19.91
CA PRO A 247 8.62 -7.94 -19.03
C PRO A 247 7.98 -6.56 -18.94
N GLU A 248 7.89 -6.02 -17.74
CA GLU A 248 7.43 -4.65 -17.53
C GLU A 248 8.60 -3.68 -17.34
N LYS A 249 8.39 -2.42 -17.72
CA LYS A 249 9.36 -1.34 -17.50
C LYS A 249 9.51 -1.07 -15.99
N PRO A 250 10.70 -0.62 -15.54
CA PRO A 250 10.89 -0.21 -14.16
C PRO A 250 9.85 0.83 -13.72
N GLY A 251 9.26 0.61 -12.55
CA GLY A 251 8.21 1.45 -12.00
C GLY A 251 6.80 1.14 -12.50
N VAL A 252 6.65 0.35 -13.55
CA VAL A 252 5.32 -0.09 -13.99
C VAL A 252 4.83 -1.23 -13.10
N GLY A 253 3.62 -1.08 -12.61
CA GLY A 253 2.93 -2.07 -11.79
C GLY A 253 1.57 -2.44 -12.37
N LEU A 254 1.17 -3.69 -12.14
CA LEU A 254 -0.14 -4.23 -12.50
C LEU A 254 -0.99 -4.33 -11.24
N VAL A 255 -2.12 -3.61 -11.24
CA VAL A 255 -3.09 -3.62 -10.14
C VAL A 255 -4.16 -4.67 -10.44
N PRO A 256 -4.50 -5.55 -9.47
CA PRO A 256 -5.57 -6.54 -9.67
C PRO A 256 -6.93 -5.86 -9.84
N PRO A 257 -7.89 -6.54 -10.47
CA PRO A 257 -9.24 -6.02 -10.63
C PRO A 257 -9.88 -5.80 -9.25
N ALA A 258 -10.60 -4.69 -9.12
CA ALA A 258 -11.40 -4.36 -7.95
C ALA A 258 -12.86 -4.15 -8.36
N ALA A 259 -13.78 -4.05 -7.40
CA ALA A 259 -15.19 -3.85 -7.69
C ALA A 259 -15.41 -2.64 -8.62
N GLY A 260 -15.92 -2.90 -9.82
CA GLY A 260 -16.19 -1.88 -10.83
C GLY A 260 -15.02 -1.49 -11.76
N HIS A 261 -13.83 -2.06 -11.55
CA HIS A 261 -12.64 -1.78 -12.36
C HIS A 261 -11.95 -3.07 -12.79
N GLY A 262 -11.50 -3.12 -14.05
CA GLY A 262 -10.60 -4.19 -14.53
C GLY A 262 -9.18 -4.07 -13.99
N CYS A 263 -8.29 -4.90 -14.49
CA CYS A 263 -6.86 -4.75 -14.22
C CYS A 263 -6.36 -3.41 -14.74
N GLN A 264 -5.53 -2.73 -13.94
CA GLN A 264 -4.98 -1.43 -14.29
C GLN A 264 -3.45 -1.49 -14.33
N LYS A 265 -2.84 -0.79 -15.27
CA LYS A 265 -1.39 -0.55 -15.27
C LYS A 265 -1.12 0.85 -14.73
N ILE A 266 -0.25 0.91 -13.75
CA ILE A 266 0.15 2.18 -13.13
C ILE A 266 1.66 2.40 -13.26
N LEU A 267 2.08 3.67 -13.26
CA LEU A 267 3.49 4.05 -13.16
C LEU A 267 3.76 4.64 -11.79
N ILE A 268 4.60 3.96 -11.01
CA ILE A 268 4.99 4.40 -9.67
C ILE A 268 6.21 5.31 -9.81
N PRO A 269 6.17 6.53 -9.25
CA PRO A 269 7.29 7.44 -9.31
C PRO A 269 8.48 6.95 -8.47
N GLN A 270 9.65 7.48 -8.77
CA GLN A 270 10.82 7.25 -7.94
C GLN A 270 10.73 8.08 -6.65
N ALA A 271 11.08 7.48 -5.52
CA ALA A 271 11.14 8.18 -4.24
C ALA A 271 12.33 9.16 -4.14
N LYS A 272 13.18 9.27 -5.16
CA LYS A 272 14.24 10.27 -5.27
C LYS A 272 13.63 11.61 -5.65
N GLY A 273 14.11 12.70 -5.06
CA GLY A 273 13.69 14.08 -5.35
C GLY A 273 13.18 14.82 -4.13
#